data_2df2c7c419de1d8e800d1d99818878e7
#
_entry.id   2df2c7c419de1d8e800d1d99818878e7
#
_cell.length_a   1.000
_cell.length_b   1.000
_cell.length_c   1.000
_cell.angle_alpha   90.00
_cell.angle_beta   90.00
_cell.angle_gamma   90.00
#
_symmetry.space_group_name_H-M   'P 1'
#
loop_
_entity.id
_entity.type
_entity.pdbx_description
1 polymer ?
#
loop_
_entity_poly.entity_id
_entity_poly.type
_entity_poly.pdbx_seq_one_letter_code
_entity_poly.pdbx_strand_id
1 'polypeptide(L)'
;LPPQNGAPLRLTLPWKYGFKSGKSIVRIEFTERPPQTTWNVVAPDEYGFYANVNPAVDHPRWSQKTERRLGELFKRPTLPFNGYPEVASLYTGMDLRANF
;
A
#
# COMPACT_ATOMS: atom_id res chain seq x y z
N LEU A 1 22.68 -5.35 -2.06
CA LEU A 1 21.34 -5.83 -1.71
C LEU A 1 21.16 -7.27 -2.18
N PRO A 2 20.96 -8.25 -1.27
CA PRO A 2 20.78 -9.64 -1.64
C PRO A 2 19.47 -9.87 -2.43
N PRO A 3 19.37 -10.91 -3.26
CA PRO A 3 18.16 -11.20 -4.02
C PRO A 3 16.90 -11.35 -3.15
N GLN A 4 17.00 -11.96 -1.96
CA GLN A 4 15.85 -12.10 -1.06
C GLN A 4 15.35 -10.75 -0.51
N ASN A 5 16.17 -9.71 -0.56
CA ASN A 5 15.79 -8.35 -0.17
C ASN A 5 15.41 -7.48 -1.36
N GLY A 6 15.28 -8.07 -2.55
CA GLY A 6 14.74 -7.42 -3.73
C GLY A 6 15.73 -7.01 -4.81
N ALA A 7 17.01 -7.38 -4.67
CA ALA A 7 17.97 -7.08 -5.75
C ALA A 7 17.61 -7.86 -7.03
N PRO A 8 17.92 -7.32 -8.21
CA PRO A 8 18.55 -6.02 -8.45
C PRO A 8 17.56 -4.85 -8.53
N LEU A 9 16.27 -5.11 -8.62
CA LEU A 9 15.25 -4.08 -8.82
C LEU A 9 14.08 -4.25 -7.87
N ARG A 10 13.67 -3.14 -7.23
CA ARG A 10 12.48 -3.08 -6.40
C ARG A 10 11.56 -1.96 -6.87
N LEU A 11 10.24 -2.20 -6.76
CA LEU A 11 9.23 -1.17 -6.92
C LEU A 11 9.01 -0.47 -5.57
N THR A 12 8.99 0.86 -5.57
CA THR A 12 8.67 1.65 -4.39
C THR A 12 7.42 2.49 -4.65
N LEU A 13 6.38 2.26 -3.86
CA LEU A 13 5.12 2.99 -3.90
C LEU A 13 4.86 3.61 -2.52
N PRO A 14 5.44 4.77 -2.21
CA PRO A 14 5.46 5.29 -0.84
C PRO A 14 4.07 5.69 -0.32
N TRP A 15 3.10 5.94 -1.19
CA TRP A 15 1.73 6.27 -0.78
C TRP A 15 0.83 5.05 -0.54
N LYS A 16 1.34 3.85 -0.78
CA LYS A 16 0.62 2.59 -0.56
C LYS A 16 1.25 1.82 0.60
N TYR A 17 0.48 0.90 1.17
CA TYR A 17 1.03 -0.01 2.18
C TYR A 17 2.11 -0.91 1.57
N GLY A 18 3.07 -1.32 2.42
CA GLY A 18 4.31 -1.94 1.97
C GLY A 18 4.15 -3.19 1.10
N PHE A 19 3.09 -3.97 1.31
CA PHE A 19 2.88 -5.20 0.52
C PHE A 19 2.61 -4.92 -0.97
N LYS A 20 2.33 -3.67 -1.35
CA LYS A 20 2.16 -3.26 -2.74
C LYS A 20 3.48 -2.96 -3.45
N SER A 21 4.57 -2.83 -2.71
CA SER A 21 5.89 -2.54 -3.26
C SER A 21 6.59 -3.86 -3.61
N GLY A 22 6.51 -4.26 -4.88
CA GLY A 22 7.08 -5.51 -5.36
C GLY A 22 8.59 -5.55 -5.28
N LYS A 23 9.12 -6.73 -5.00
CA LYS A 23 10.57 -7.00 -5.02
C LYS A 23 10.85 -8.29 -5.78
N SER A 24 12.10 -8.49 -6.17
CA SER A 24 12.52 -9.65 -6.96
C SER A 24 11.73 -9.76 -8.28
N ILE A 25 11.63 -8.63 -8.98
CA ILE A 25 10.79 -8.50 -10.17
C ILE A 25 11.37 -9.33 -11.30
N VAL A 26 10.55 -10.20 -11.89
CA VAL A 26 10.91 -11.03 -13.05
C VAL A 26 10.09 -10.70 -14.28
N ARG A 27 8.98 -9.96 -14.11
CA ARG A 27 8.10 -9.58 -15.21
C ARG A 27 7.29 -8.35 -14.84
N ILE A 28 7.12 -7.43 -15.80
CA ILE A 28 6.25 -6.26 -15.70
C ILE A 28 5.26 -6.34 -16.85
N GLU A 29 3.96 -6.24 -16.53
CA GLU A 29 2.88 -6.37 -17.51
C GLU A 29 1.87 -5.24 -17.31
N PHE A 30 1.48 -4.58 -18.41
CA PHE A 30 0.42 -3.57 -18.39
C PHE A 30 -0.90 -4.23 -18.77
N THR A 31 -1.93 -4.03 -17.94
CA THR A 31 -3.23 -4.66 -18.13
C THR A 31 -4.34 -3.62 -18.15
N GLU A 32 -5.43 -3.91 -18.87
CA GLU A 32 -6.60 -3.02 -18.92
C GLU A 32 -7.48 -3.14 -17.69
N ARG A 33 -7.44 -4.28 -16.99
CA ARG A 33 -8.28 -4.57 -15.82
C ARG A 33 -7.38 -4.90 -14.62
N PRO A 34 -7.84 -4.57 -13.39
CA PRO A 34 -7.11 -4.97 -12.20
C PRO A 34 -6.94 -6.51 -12.15
N PRO A 35 -5.70 -7.01 -12.08
CA PRO A 35 -5.45 -8.44 -11.95
C PRO A 35 -5.71 -8.90 -10.52
N GLN A 36 -5.87 -10.22 -10.34
CA GLN A 36 -5.87 -10.80 -9.00
C GLN A 36 -4.46 -10.70 -8.41
N THR A 37 -4.39 -10.35 -7.12
CA THR A 37 -3.12 -10.30 -6.40
C THR A 37 -3.10 -11.35 -5.30
N THR A 38 -1.93 -11.84 -4.95
CA THR A 38 -1.76 -12.92 -3.98
C THR A 38 -2.40 -12.59 -2.62
N TRP A 39 -2.08 -11.41 -2.07
CA TRP A 39 -2.60 -11.03 -0.76
C TRP A 39 -4.11 -10.82 -0.77
N ASN A 40 -4.66 -10.23 -1.83
CA ASN A 40 -6.10 -10.02 -1.94
C ASN A 40 -6.85 -11.35 -2.08
N VAL A 41 -6.31 -12.31 -2.83
CA VAL A 41 -6.91 -13.64 -2.99
C VAL A 41 -6.92 -14.41 -1.66
N VAL A 42 -5.82 -14.33 -0.90
CA VAL A 42 -5.67 -15.05 0.37
C VAL A 42 -6.50 -14.43 1.49
N ALA A 43 -6.55 -13.10 1.56
CA ALA A 43 -7.21 -12.38 2.66
C ALA A 43 -7.84 -11.08 2.13
N PRO A 44 -8.97 -11.15 1.39
CA PRO A 44 -9.55 -9.98 0.73
C PRO A 44 -10.04 -8.90 1.70
N ASP A 45 -10.42 -9.28 2.92
CA ASP A 45 -10.88 -8.33 3.94
C ASP A 45 -9.73 -7.57 4.59
N GLU A 46 -8.50 -8.09 4.49
CA GLU A 46 -7.32 -7.49 5.10
C GLU A 46 -6.46 -6.74 4.08
N TYR A 47 -6.35 -7.26 2.85
CA TYR A 47 -5.43 -6.75 1.83
C TYR A 47 -6.20 -6.38 0.57
N GLY A 48 -6.53 -5.11 0.44
CA GLY A 48 -7.22 -4.59 -0.73
C GLY A 48 -6.31 -4.49 -1.95
N PHE A 49 -6.91 -4.29 -3.11
CA PHE A 49 -6.15 -4.14 -4.35
C PHE A 49 -5.34 -2.85 -4.39
N TYR A 50 -5.96 -1.73 -4.05
CA TYR A 50 -5.29 -0.43 -4.11
C TYR A 50 -4.34 -0.20 -2.94
N ALA A 51 -4.76 -0.53 -1.73
CA ALA A 51 -3.95 -0.46 -0.52
C ALA A 51 -3.23 0.88 -0.34
N ASN A 52 -3.90 1.98 -0.68
CA ASN A 52 -3.39 3.32 -0.40
C ASN A 52 -3.40 3.57 1.11
N VAL A 53 -2.38 4.25 1.61
CA VAL A 53 -2.33 4.61 3.03
C VAL A 53 -3.48 5.55 3.34
N ASN A 54 -4.40 5.11 4.21
CA ASN A 54 -5.60 5.85 4.55
C ASN A 54 -5.92 5.65 6.04
N PRO A 55 -5.74 6.67 6.89
CA PRO A 55 -6.02 6.57 8.33
C PRO A 55 -7.52 6.45 8.65
N ALA A 56 -8.40 6.76 7.70
CA ALA A 56 -9.85 6.66 7.89
C ALA A 56 -10.39 5.23 7.69
N VAL A 57 -9.57 4.32 7.18
CA VAL A 57 -9.93 2.92 6.93
C VAL A 57 -9.06 2.02 7.79
N ASP A 58 -9.67 1.31 8.74
CA ASP A 58 -8.96 0.40 9.64
C ASP A 58 -8.73 -0.96 8.99
N HIS A 59 -7.63 -1.60 9.37
CA HIS A 59 -7.43 -3.02 9.16
C HIS A 59 -8.41 -3.78 10.08
N PRO A 60 -8.91 -4.98 9.69
CA PRO A 60 -9.83 -5.75 10.54
C PRO A 60 -9.31 -6.05 11.95
N ARG A 61 -7.99 -6.09 12.14
CA ARG A 61 -7.37 -6.46 13.39
C ARG A 61 -6.75 -5.31 14.17
N TRP A 62 -6.57 -4.11 13.55
CA TRP A 62 -5.99 -2.95 14.21
C TRP A 62 -6.40 -1.64 13.54
N SER A 63 -6.24 -0.54 14.28
CA SER A 63 -6.43 0.81 13.73
C SER A 63 -5.17 1.26 12.99
N GLN A 64 -5.36 1.97 11.88
CA GLN A 64 -4.29 2.53 11.06
C GLN A 64 -4.20 4.05 11.18
N LYS A 65 -4.82 4.62 12.24
CA LYS A 65 -4.87 6.07 12.44
C LYS A 65 -3.54 6.66 12.87
N THR A 66 -2.68 5.87 13.49
CA THR A 66 -1.38 6.31 13.99
C THR A 66 -0.27 5.38 13.53
N GLU A 67 0.94 5.92 13.43
CA GLU A 67 2.12 5.18 13.04
C GLU A 67 3.31 5.62 13.88
N ARG A 68 4.34 4.77 13.93
CA ARG A 68 5.65 5.11 14.48
C ARG A 68 6.70 4.88 13.41
N ARG A 69 7.40 5.94 13.03
CA ARG A 69 8.48 5.84 12.04
C ARG A 69 9.76 5.34 12.70
N LEU A 70 10.64 4.77 11.88
CA LEU A 70 11.94 4.32 12.35
C LEU A 70 12.71 5.48 12.98
N GLY A 71 13.28 5.24 14.18
CA GLY A 71 14.01 6.24 14.93
C GLY A 71 13.16 7.19 15.77
N GLU A 72 11.83 7.14 15.68
CA GLU A 72 10.93 7.93 16.52
C GLU A 72 10.50 7.15 17.75
N LEU A 73 10.41 7.86 18.91
CA LEU A 73 10.00 7.25 20.17
C LEU A 73 8.47 7.16 20.31
N PHE A 74 7.74 8.12 19.72
CA PHE A 74 6.29 8.22 19.86
C PHE A 74 5.59 7.99 18.54
N LYS A 75 4.34 7.50 18.62
CA LYS A 75 3.46 7.39 17.47
C LYS A 75 3.06 8.78 16.98
N ARG A 76 2.83 8.88 15.69
CA ARG A 76 2.33 10.11 15.04
C ARG A 76 1.09 9.77 14.22
N PRO A 77 0.21 10.76 13.93
CA PRO A 77 -0.93 10.52 13.05
C PRO A 77 -0.47 10.03 11.66
N THR A 78 -1.14 9.00 11.15
CA THR A 78 -0.95 8.55 9.78
C THR A 78 -1.58 9.56 8.83
N LEU A 79 -0.85 9.97 7.79
CA LEU A 79 -1.34 10.89 6.78
C LEU A 79 -1.95 10.13 5.59
N PRO A 80 -3.05 10.66 4.99
CA PRO A 80 -3.58 10.08 3.75
C PRO A 80 -2.50 10.00 2.68
N PHE A 81 -2.46 8.91 1.93
CA PHE A 81 -1.42 8.64 0.93
C PHE A 81 -0.01 8.79 1.48
N ASN A 82 0.17 8.51 2.77
CA ASN A 82 1.45 8.64 3.48
C ASN A 82 2.11 10.01 3.31
N GLY A 83 1.31 11.08 3.22
CA GLY A 83 1.80 12.43 3.04
C GLY A 83 2.16 12.82 1.60
N TYR A 84 1.67 12.08 0.60
CA TYR A 84 1.86 12.37 -0.83
C TYR A 84 0.54 12.85 -1.46
N PRO A 85 0.08 14.08 -1.20
CA PRO A 85 -1.22 14.56 -1.69
C PRO A 85 -1.28 14.66 -3.22
N GLU A 86 -0.15 14.77 -3.89
CA GLU A 86 -0.05 14.86 -5.34
C GLU A 86 -0.57 13.60 -6.06
N VAL A 87 -0.63 12.45 -5.40
CA VAL A 87 -1.19 11.23 -6.00
C VAL A 87 -2.71 11.12 -5.84
N ALA A 88 -3.33 11.98 -5.03
CA ALA A 88 -4.77 11.91 -4.75
C ALA A 88 -5.61 12.01 -6.03
N SER A 89 -5.16 12.76 -7.03
CA SER A 89 -5.86 12.92 -8.30
C SER A 89 -6.03 11.61 -9.08
N LEU A 90 -5.18 10.61 -8.84
CA LEU A 90 -5.30 9.30 -9.47
C LEU A 90 -6.54 8.54 -9.00
N TYR A 91 -7.10 8.92 -7.86
CA TYR A 91 -8.21 8.23 -7.19
C TYR A 91 -9.46 9.12 -7.09
N THR A 92 -9.54 10.18 -7.90
CA THR A 92 -10.68 11.11 -7.91
C THR A 92 -11.96 10.37 -8.28
N GLY A 93 -13.02 10.56 -7.48
CA GLY A 93 -14.31 9.91 -7.68
C GLY A 93 -14.38 8.47 -7.20
N MET A 94 -13.30 7.92 -6.64
CA MET A 94 -13.27 6.56 -6.09
C MET A 94 -13.65 6.57 -4.61
N ASP A 95 -14.54 5.66 -4.20
CA ASP A 95 -14.81 5.42 -2.79
C ASP A 95 -13.64 4.64 -2.18
N LEU A 96 -12.79 5.31 -1.42
CA LEU A 96 -11.58 4.71 -0.86
C LEU A 96 -11.86 3.73 0.29
N ARG A 97 -13.05 3.79 0.88
CA ARG A 97 -13.44 2.81 1.90
C ARG A 97 -13.82 1.47 1.28
N ALA A 98 -14.53 1.50 0.16
CA ALA A 98 -14.89 0.30 -0.59
C ALA A 98 -13.72 -0.23 -1.41
N ASN A 99 -12.82 0.65 -1.85
CA ASN A 99 -11.65 0.34 -2.68
C ASN A 99 -10.36 0.53 -1.88
N PHE A 100 -10.28 -0.17 -0.78
CA PHE A 100 -9.08 -0.15 0.06
C PHE A 100 -7.94 -0.98 -0.50
#